data_cd17e26022a61403e0e5cd1f6bb3c092
#
_entry.id   cd17e26022a61403e0e5cd1f6bb3c092
#
_cell.length_a   1.000
_cell.length_b   1.000
_cell.length_c   1.000
_cell.angle_alpha   90.00
_cell.angle_beta   90.00
_cell.angle_gamma   90.00
#
_symmetry.space_group_name_H-M   'P 1'
#
loop_
_entity.id
_entity.type
_entity.pdbx_description
1 polymer ?
#
loop_
_entity_poly.entity_id
_entity_poly.type
_entity_poly.pdbx_seq_one_letter_code
_entity_poly.pdbx_strand_id
1 'polypeptide(L)'
;MKKFKKYVSHLVIFFSWKIRFLIVSLALTSCNTQISQPLNSNNNLKQNFEVKYIAGNEFEIYSAQTQMTENPVLTIYLEGDGFAWKSRTKLSDDPTPKNPVALKLAIKANKPDTIYLARPCQYGAKHGGKKCSNVYWSSHRFSDEIVEAVSSGISKFKKEYKKKDIKLIGFSGGGAIAVLLAARRDDVSAVFTVAGNLNSKMIMEQHGVSPLVGSLEPLDFAFDIRNIPQIHFYGEKDKIISPDIAKSFLKASGFSDCVQIIPVKNASHNKRWQNNWQQLSVFEPKCY
;
A
#
# COMPACT_ATOMS: atom_id res chain seq x y z
N MET A 1 -44.11 -82.00 19.19
CA MET A 1 -43.47 -83.29 19.47
C MET A 1 -42.02 -83.06 19.81
N LYS A 2 -41.65 -83.52 21.03
CA LYS A 2 -40.33 -84.00 21.53
C LYS A 2 -39.12 -83.11 21.31
N LYS A 3 -38.60 -82.48 22.40
CA LYS A 3 -37.60 -83.00 23.37
C LYS A 3 -36.22 -83.15 22.70
N PHE A 4 -35.13 -82.52 23.22
CA PHE A 4 -34.41 -82.89 24.41
C PHE A 4 -33.38 -81.83 24.85
N LYS A 5 -33.28 -81.68 26.15
CA LYS A 5 -32.24 -81.01 26.97
C LYS A 5 -30.89 -81.72 26.87
N LYS A 6 -29.78 -80.96 27.14
CA LYS A 6 -28.76 -81.23 28.17
C LYS A 6 -27.66 -80.22 28.08
N TYR A 7 -27.46 -79.46 29.05
CA TYR A 7 -26.45 -79.38 30.16
C TYR A 7 -25.01 -79.70 29.72
N VAL A 8 -24.10 -78.77 30.02
CA VAL A 8 -23.07 -78.87 31.08
C VAL A 8 -22.11 -77.66 30.87
N SER A 9 -22.05 -76.75 31.74
CA SER A 9 -21.15 -76.33 32.83
C SER A 9 -19.75 -75.79 32.40
N HIS A 10 -19.52 -74.57 32.89
CA HIS A 10 -18.30 -73.98 33.43
C HIS A 10 -16.99 -74.03 32.63
N LEU A 11 -16.55 -72.86 32.17
CA LEU A 11 -15.24 -72.32 32.58
C LEU A 11 -15.21 -70.79 32.45
N VAL A 12 -15.05 -70.13 33.60
CA VAL A 12 -14.78 -68.66 33.65
C VAL A 12 -13.32 -68.47 33.32
N ILE A 13 -13.03 -67.81 32.20
CA ILE A 13 -11.70 -67.29 31.96
C ILE A 13 -11.85 -65.78 31.82
N PHE A 14 -11.37 -65.14 32.88
CA PHE A 14 -11.15 -63.69 32.86
C PHE A 14 -10.07 -63.35 31.81
N PHE A 15 -10.44 -62.75 30.70
CA PHE A 15 -9.49 -62.03 29.82
C PHE A 15 -9.76 -60.55 29.94
N SER A 16 -8.93 -59.89 30.74
CA SER A 16 -8.89 -58.42 30.83
C SER A 16 -8.35 -57.89 29.52
N TRP A 17 -9.22 -57.44 28.68
CA TRP A 17 -8.82 -56.74 27.45
C TRP A 17 -8.61 -55.26 27.78
N LYS A 18 -7.34 -54.89 28.00
CA LYS A 18 -6.92 -53.49 28.02
C LYS A 18 -7.06 -52.94 26.59
N ILE A 19 -8.17 -52.29 26.33
CA ILE A 19 -8.33 -51.47 25.13
C ILE A 19 -7.43 -50.25 25.31
N ARG A 20 -6.27 -50.29 24.70
CA ARG A 20 -5.44 -49.09 24.50
C ARG A 20 -6.14 -48.22 23.45
N PHE A 21 -6.81 -47.16 23.90
CA PHE A 21 -7.19 -46.06 23.04
C PHE A 21 -5.92 -45.39 22.56
N LEU A 22 -5.52 -45.68 21.34
CA LEU A 22 -4.51 -44.92 20.61
C LEU A 22 -5.16 -43.60 20.18
N ILE A 23 -5.01 -42.53 20.99
CA ILE A 23 -5.37 -41.19 20.61
C ILE A 23 -4.36 -40.79 19.54
N VAL A 24 -4.75 -40.93 18.27
CA VAL A 24 -4.04 -40.31 17.14
C VAL A 24 -4.35 -38.84 17.23
N SER A 25 -3.48 -38.09 17.89
CA SER A 25 -3.46 -36.64 17.82
C SER A 25 -3.12 -36.27 16.39
N LEU A 26 -4.13 -35.99 15.55
CA LEU A 26 -3.93 -35.26 14.31
C LEU A 26 -3.47 -33.84 14.70
N ALA A 27 -2.18 -33.64 14.71
CA ALA A 27 -1.60 -32.34 14.69
C ALA A 27 -1.99 -31.68 13.33
N LEU A 28 -3.09 -30.92 13.32
CA LEU A 28 -3.38 -29.97 12.28
C LEU A 28 -2.27 -28.92 12.34
N THR A 29 -1.19 -29.15 11.61
CA THR A 29 -0.24 -28.09 11.27
C THR A 29 -1.02 -27.13 10.36
N SER A 30 -1.74 -26.19 10.98
CA SER A 30 -2.17 -25.00 10.27
C SER A 30 -0.88 -24.34 9.76
N CYS A 31 -0.66 -24.38 8.45
CA CYS A 31 0.28 -23.49 7.79
C CYS A 31 -0.18 -22.07 8.09
N ASN A 32 0.30 -21.53 9.19
CA ASN A 32 0.25 -20.11 9.48
C ASN A 32 1.20 -19.46 8.47
N THR A 33 0.70 -19.13 7.29
CA THR A 33 1.37 -18.19 6.40
C THR A 33 1.50 -16.90 7.21
N GLN A 34 2.66 -16.68 7.80
CA GLN A 34 2.99 -15.41 8.44
C GLN A 34 2.90 -14.34 7.35
N ILE A 35 1.75 -13.66 7.33
CA ILE A 35 1.60 -12.40 6.62
C ILE A 35 2.59 -11.46 7.28
N SER A 36 3.60 -11.03 6.54
CA SER A 36 4.61 -10.09 7.02
C SER A 36 3.94 -8.76 7.31
N GLN A 37 3.46 -8.58 8.53
CA GLN A 37 2.92 -7.30 8.97
C GLN A 37 4.10 -6.37 9.26
N PRO A 38 4.26 -5.25 8.53
CA PRO A 38 5.44 -4.38 8.64
C PRO A 38 5.55 -3.70 10.01
N LEU A 39 4.45 -3.63 10.76
CA LEU A 39 4.40 -3.00 12.10
C LEU A 39 4.72 -3.97 13.25
N ASN A 40 4.76 -5.31 13.00
CA ASN A 40 5.00 -6.27 14.06
C ASN A 40 6.48 -6.43 14.46
N SER A 41 7.43 -5.92 13.67
CA SER A 41 8.86 -6.13 13.89
C SER A 41 9.58 -5.04 14.70
N ASN A 42 8.93 -3.89 14.97
CA ASN A 42 9.51 -2.80 15.73
C ASN A 42 8.58 -2.32 16.84
N ASN A 43 8.94 -2.55 18.10
CA ASN A 43 8.16 -2.15 19.29
C ASN A 43 7.87 -0.64 19.37
N ASN A 44 8.67 0.21 18.72
CA ASN A 44 8.48 1.66 18.66
C ASN A 44 7.35 2.10 17.71
N LEU A 45 6.85 1.20 16.86
CA LEU A 45 5.80 1.47 15.88
C LEU A 45 4.40 1.24 16.44
N LYS A 46 4.28 0.38 17.47
CA LYS A 46 2.99 0.07 18.11
C LYS A 46 2.39 1.22 18.91
N GLN A 47 3.18 2.22 19.28
CA GLN A 47 2.71 3.27 20.20
C GLN A 47 1.84 4.34 19.52
N ASN A 48 1.98 4.58 18.19
CA ASN A 48 1.33 5.72 17.55
C ASN A 48 0.49 5.38 16.30
N PHE A 49 0.48 4.13 15.81
CA PHE A 49 -0.27 3.74 14.62
C PHE A 49 -1.19 2.55 14.89
N GLU A 50 -2.47 2.74 14.65
CA GLU A 50 -3.47 1.68 14.60
C GLU A 50 -3.57 1.13 13.18
N VAL A 51 -3.52 -0.19 13.04
CA VAL A 51 -3.63 -0.87 11.74
C VAL A 51 -5.05 -1.34 11.52
N LYS A 52 -5.59 -1.06 10.35
CA LYS A 52 -6.86 -1.63 9.89
C LYS A 52 -6.89 -1.82 8.37
N TYR A 53 -7.79 -2.66 7.91
CA TYR A 53 -8.10 -2.78 6.50
C TYR A 53 -9.34 -1.97 6.18
N ILE A 54 -9.30 -1.21 5.08
CA ILE A 54 -10.41 -0.42 4.58
C ILE A 54 -10.88 -0.95 3.22
N ALA A 55 -12.17 -1.12 3.07
CA ALA A 55 -12.71 -1.50 1.76
C ALA A 55 -12.65 -0.32 0.79
N GLY A 56 -11.98 -0.51 -0.33
CA GLY A 56 -11.96 0.38 -1.49
C GLY A 56 -12.64 -0.32 -2.66
N ASN A 57 -13.96 -0.14 -2.83
CA ASN A 57 -14.77 -0.89 -3.78
C ASN A 57 -14.58 -2.41 -3.62
N GLU A 58 -14.07 -3.10 -4.64
CA GLU A 58 -13.83 -4.54 -4.63
C GLU A 58 -12.46 -4.93 -4.03
N PHE A 59 -11.69 -3.95 -3.58
CA PHE A 59 -10.39 -4.18 -2.96
C PHE A 59 -10.44 -3.92 -1.46
N GLU A 60 -9.65 -4.67 -0.73
CA GLU A 60 -9.32 -4.39 0.65
C GLU A 60 -7.92 -3.75 0.68
N ILE A 61 -7.78 -2.62 1.37
CA ILE A 61 -6.56 -1.83 1.42
C ILE A 61 -6.03 -1.82 2.85
N TYR A 62 -4.79 -2.26 3.04
CA TYR A 62 -4.10 -2.14 4.31
C TYR A 62 -3.83 -0.67 4.62
N SER A 63 -4.14 -0.27 5.84
CA SER A 63 -3.92 1.09 6.33
C SER A 63 -3.33 1.10 7.72
N ALA A 64 -2.65 2.19 8.06
CA ALA A 64 -2.20 2.48 9.40
C ALA A 64 -2.46 3.97 9.71
N GLN A 65 -3.02 4.27 10.87
CA GLN A 65 -3.48 5.61 11.21
C GLN A 65 -2.95 6.07 12.56
N THR A 66 -2.72 7.37 12.69
CA THR A 66 -2.42 8.01 13.97
C THR A 66 -3.69 8.47 14.66
N GLN A 67 -3.55 9.04 15.86
CA GLN A 67 -4.65 9.72 16.55
C GLN A 67 -5.26 10.79 15.66
N MET A 68 -6.60 10.85 15.61
CA MET A 68 -7.36 11.89 14.91
C MET A 68 -7.71 13.03 15.87
N THR A 69 -7.65 14.25 15.33
CA THR A 69 -7.98 15.49 16.04
C THR A 69 -9.10 16.25 15.33
N GLU A 70 -9.44 17.43 15.81
CA GLU A 70 -10.42 18.32 15.16
C GLU A 70 -9.85 19.06 13.91
N ASN A 71 -8.58 18.84 13.56
CA ASN A 71 -8.01 19.44 12.35
C ASN A 71 -8.81 18.98 11.12
N PRO A 72 -9.27 19.91 10.27
CA PRO A 72 -10.08 19.57 9.11
C PRO A 72 -9.33 18.85 7.99
N VAL A 73 -7.98 18.87 8.01
CA VAL A 73 -7.14 18.28 6.98
C VAL A 73 -6.61 16.91 7.38
N LEU A 74 -6.82 15.91 6.53
CA LEU A 74 -6.28 14.57 6.68
C LEU A 74 -5.05 14.36 5.80
N THR A 75 -3.92 13.98 6.37
CA THR A 75 -2.70 13.67 5.60
C THR A 75 -2.67 12.21 5.22
N ILE A 76 -2.61 11.92 3.92
CA ILE A 76 -2.60 10.56 3.36
C ILE A 76 -1.22 10.25 2.75
N TYR A 77 -0.54 9.26 3.29
CA TYR A 77 0.69 8.71 2.72
C TYR A 77 0.36 7.51 1.83
N LEU A 78 0.72 7.57 0.55
CA LEU A 78 0.44 6.55 -0.46
C LEU A 78 1.71 5.77 -0.80
N GLU A 79 1.66 4.44 -0.62
CA GLU A 79 2.82 3.59 -0.86
C GLU A 79 3.11 3.39 -2.34
N GLY A 80 4.37 3.10 -2.64
CA GLY A 80 4.83 2.75 -3.98
C GLY A 80 4.38 1.37 -4.46
N ASP A 81 4.87 0.97 -5.63
CA ASP A 81 4.49 -0.30 -6.28
C ASP A 81 4.94 -1.55 -5.48
N GLY A 82 5.79 -1.37 -4.48
CA GLY A 82 6.25 -2.43 -3.59
C GLY A 82 7.18 -3.43 -4.29
N PHE A 83 7.03 -4.72 -3.95
CA PHE A 83 7.79 -5.80 -4.56
C PHE A 83 7.02 -6.42 -5.73
N ALA A 84 6.69 -5.59 -6.73
CA ALA A 84 5.90 -6.01 -7.89
C ALA A 84 6.61 -7.06 -8.77
N TRP A 85 7.95 -7.02 -8.82
CA TRP A 85 8.76 -7.89 -9.66
C TRP A 85 9.88 -8.59 -8.87
N LYS A 86 10.03 -9.90 -9.07
CA LYS A 86 11.15 -10.70 -8.54
C LYS A 86 12.43 -10.52 -9.38
N SER A 87 12.28 -10.29 -10.69
CA SER A 87 13.33 -10.02 -11.66
C SER A 87 12.76 -9.17 -12.80
N ARG A 88 13.58 -8.80 -13.80
CA ARG A 88 13.12 -8.05 -14.98
C ARG A 88 11.92 -8.70 -15.71
N THR A 89 11.78 -10.01 -15.63
CA THR A 89 10.79 -10.79 -16.41
C THR A 89 9.82 -11.60 -15.55
N LYS A 90 10.05 -11.68 -14.24
CA LYS A 90 9.24 -12.50 -13.32
C LYS A 90 8.50 -11.62 -12.32
N LEU A 91 7.18 -11.60 -12.42
CA LEU A 91 6.31 -10.92 -11.44
C LEU A 91 6.42 -11.57 -10.06
N SER A 92 6.19 -10.77 -9.04
CA SER A 92 6.02 -11.27 -7.68
C SER A 92 4.63 -11.89 -7.51
N ASP A 93 4.52 -12.86 -6.62
CA ASP A 93 3.24 -13.41 -6.19
C ASP A 93 2.59 -12.55 -5.10
N ASP A 94 3.39 -11.69 -4.47
CA ASP A 94 2.96 -10.75 -3.44
C ASP A 94 3.67 -9.41 -3.65
N PRO A 95 2.94 -8.32 -3.98
CA PRO A 95 3.53 -7.00 -4.21
C PRO A 95 3.86 -6.24 -2.92
N THR A 96 3.68 -6.83 -1.74
CA THR A 96 3.99 -6.19 -0.45
C THR A 96 5.41 -5.65 -0.43
N PRO A 97 5.63 -4.37 -0.12
CA PRO A 97 6.95 -3.79 -0.13
C PRO A 97 7.84 -4.37 0.98
N LYS A 98 9.04 -4.82 0.63
CA LYS A 98 10.08 -5.22 1.59
C LYS A 98 10.65 -4.02 2.36
N ASN A 99 10.57 -2.83 1.75
CA ASN A 99 10.95 -1.55 2.34
C ASN A 99 9.82 -0.53 2.11
N PRO A 100 8.82 -0.45 3.01
CA PRO A 100 7.70 0.46 2.86
C PRO A 100 8.13 1.90 3.14
N VAL A 101 8.52 2.62 2.09
CA VAL A 101 9.09 3.97 2.23
C VAL A 101 8.03 4.95 2.70
N ALA A 102 6.85 4.98 2.10
CA ALA A 102 5.81 5.93 2.52
C ALA A 102 5.37 5.71 3.97
N LEU A 103 5.24 4.45 4.43
CA LEU A 103 4.97 4.13 5.83
C LEU A 103 6.06 4.70 6.74
N LYS A 104 7.33 4.50 6.39
CA LYS A 104 8.45 5.00 7.17
C LYS A 104 8.52 6.54 7.20
N LEU A 105 8.08 7.21 6.13
CA LEU A 105 7.94 8.67 6.13
C LEU A 105 6.82 9.12 7.06
N ALA A 106 5.66 8.48 7.03
CA ALA A 106 4.55 8.76 7.94
C ALA A 106 4.96 8.61 9.41
N ILE A 107 5.66 7.51 9.74
CA ILE A 107 6.22 7.26 11.07
C ILE A 107 7.22 8.34 11.48
N LYS A 108 8.12 8.73 10.56
CA LYS A 108 9.13 9.75 10.83
C LYS A 108 8.54 11.14 11.02
N ALA A 109 7.47 11.46 10.29
CA ALA A 109 6.71 12.69 10.49
C ALA A 109 6.02 12.73 11.86
N ASN A 110 5.50 11.59 12.31
CA ASN A 110 4.84 11.40 13.61
C ASN A 110 3.81 12.51 13.92
N LYS A 111 2.93 12.79 12.96
CA LYS A 111 1.90 13.82 13.08
C LYS A 111 0.52 13.19 13.32
N PRO A 112 -0.37 13.83 14.09
CA PRO A 112 -1.76 13.44 14.15
C PRO A 112 -2.43 13.60 12.78
N ASP A 113 -3.65 13.11 12.64
CA ASP A 113 -4.44 13.19 11.42
C ASP A 113 -3.73 12.62 10.18
N THR A 114 -2.97 11.55 10.42
CA THR A 114 -2.17 10.88 9.38
C THR A 114 -2.68 9.48 9.14
N ILE A 115 -2.87 9.14 7.86
CA ILE A 115 -3.17 7.79 7.40
C ILE A 115 -2.12 7.38 6.37
N TYR A 116 -1.55 6.22 6.58
CA TYR A 116 -0.82 5.47 5.56
C TYR A 116 -1.78 4.54 4.84
N LEU A 117 -1.72 4.52 3.52
CA LEU A 117 -2.41 3.56 2.66
C LEU A 117 -1.40 2.78 1.82
N ALA A 118 -1.45 1.47 1.93
CA ALA A 118 -0.80 0.59 0.99
C ALA A 118 -1.51 0.64 -0.38
N ARG A 119 -0.93 0.03 -1.40
CA ARG A 119 -1.63 -0.20 -2.65
C ARG A 119 -2.61 -1.37 -2.48
N PRO A 120 -3.72 -1.40 -3.25
CA PRO A 120 -4.53 -2.60 -3.36
C PRO A 120 -3.66 -3.84 -3.61
N CYS A 121 -4.00 -4.96 -3.00
CA CYS A 121 -3.30 -6.24 -3.07
C CYS A 121 -1.96 -6.35 -2.31
N GLN A 122 -1.50 -5.32 -1.61
CA GLN A 122 -0.36 -5.42 -0.69
C GLN A 122 -0.83 -5.91 0.70
N TYR A 123 0.11 -6.47 1.49
CA TYR A 123 -0.10 -6.91 2.89
C TYR A 123 -1.18 -7.97 3.09
N GLY A 124 -1.26 -8.91 2.16
CA GLY A 124 -2.21 -10.01 2.29
C GLY A 124 -3.67 -9.60 2.18
N ALA A 125 -3.95 -8.46 1.57
CA ALA A 125 -5.29 -7.99 1.21
C ALA A 125 -6.05 -9.00 0.32
N LYS A 126 -5.79 -10.30 0.55
CA LYS A 126 -6.51 -11.44 -0.04
C LYS A 126 -7.80 -11.75 0.72
N HIS A 127 -7.96 -11.20 1.92
CA HIS A 127 -9.03 -11.57 2.84
C HIS A 127 -10.29 -10.73 2.65
N GLY A 128 -10.77 -10.58 1.43
CA GLY A 128 -12.02 -9.87 1.15
C GLY A 128 -12.09 -9.27 -0.23
N GLY A 129 -10.95 -8.94 -0.82
CA GLY A 129 -10.89 -8.41 -2.16
C GLY A 129 -10.97 -9.52 -3.21
N LYS A 130 -12.08 -9.63 -3.91
CA LYS A 130 -12.32 -10.64 -4.95
C LYS A 130 -11.38 -10.53 -6.16
N LYS A 131 -10.59 -9.45 -6.30
CA LYS A 131 -9.93 -9.10 -7.56
C LYS A 131 -8.40 -9.07 -7.56
N CYS A 132 -7.70 -9.39 -6.48
CA CYS A 132 -6.25 -9.34 -6.51
C CYS A 132 -5.64 -10.33 -7.50
N SER A 133 -5.20 -9.81 -8.63
CA SER A 133 -4.44 -10.52 -9.65
C SER A 133 -3.18 -9.73 -10.02
N ASN A 134 -2.21 -10.38 -10.62
CA ASN A 134 -0.90 -9.79 -10.93
C ASN A 134 -0.96 -8.58 -11.89
N VAL A 135 -2.04 -8.40 -12.63
CA VAL A 135 -2.23 -7.22 -13.47
C VAL A 135 -2.25 -5.92 -12.67
N TYR A 136 -2.79 -5.94 -11.43
CA TYR A 136 -2.95 -4.77 -10.57
C TYR A 136 -1.66 -4.29 -9.89
N TRP A 137 -0.58 -5.06 -9.96
CA TRP A 137 0.76 -4.56 -9.58
C TRP A 137 1.74 -4.59 -10.74
N SER A 138 1.26 -4.83 -11.95
CA SER A 138 2.04 -4.77 -13.19
C SER A 138 1.46 -3.75 -14.17
N SER A 139 0.81 -4.21 -15.24
CA SER A 139 0.33 -3.36 -16.34
C SER A 139 -0.82 -2.42 -15.97
N HIS A 140 -1.67 -2.80 -15.02
CA HIS A 140 -2.85 -2.04 -14.58
C HIS A 140 -2.64 -1.35 -13.21
N ARG A 141 -1.40 -1.15 -12.78
CA ARG A 141 -1.11 -0.61 -11.44
C ARG A 141 -1.62 0.81 -11.17
N PHE A 142 -1.96 1.55 -12.23
CA PHE A 142 -2.60 2.87 -12.17
C PHE A 142 -3.91 2.87 -12.94
N SER A 143 -4.58 1.72 -13.07
CA SER A 143 -5.89 1.65 -13.74
C SER A 143 -6.93 2.49 -13.01
N ASP A 144 -7.99 2.80 -13.72
CA ASP A 144 -9.15 3.53 -13.19
C ASP A 144 -9.70 2.85 -11.93
N GLU A 145 -9.83 1.52 -11.96
CA GLU A 145 -10.29 0.72 -10.81
C GLU A 145 -9.40 0.87 -9.58
N ILE A 146 -8.06 0.92 -9.76
CA ILE A 146 -7.12 1.08 -8.64
C ILE A 146 -7.22 2.48 -8.05
N VAL A 147 -7.30 3.51 -8.88
CA VAL A 147 -7.44 4.91 -8.44
C VAL A 147 -8.76 5.08 -7.70
N GLU A 148 -9.85 4.54 -8.24
CA GLU A 148 -11.17 4.60 -7.63
C GLU A 148 -11.24 3.84 -6.30
N ALA A 149 -10.61 2.68 -6.21
CA ALA A 149 -10.52 1.93 -4.95
C ALA A 149 -9.84 2.75 -3.85
N VAL A 150 -8.72 3.41 -4.16
CA VAL A 150 -8.01 4.27 -3.20
C VAL A 150 -8.85 5.50 -2.84
N SER A 151 -9.51 6.13 -3.83
CA SER A 151 -10.42 7.27 -3.64
C SER A 151 -11.57 6.92 -2.69
N SER A 152 -12.23 5.77 -2.92
CA SER A 152 -13.31 5.24 -2.08
C SER A 152 -12.84 5.00 -0.64
N GLY A 153 -11.67 4.38 -0.46
CA GLY A 153 -11.06 4.18 0.86
C GLY A 153 -10.82 5.50 1.60
N ILE A 154 -10.25 6.50 0.93
CA ILE A 154 -10.04 7.85 1.48
C ILE A 154 -11.37 8.49 1.89
N SER A 155 -12.41 8.38 1.05
CA SER A 155 -13.71 8.97 1.33
C SER A 155 -14.37 8.35 2.57
N LYS A 156 -14.15 7.07 2.83
CA LYS A 156 -14.60 6.41 4.07
C LYS A 156 -13.91 6.99 5.30
N PHE A 157 -12.59 7.18 5.25
CA PHE A 157 -11.85 7.82 6.34
C PHE A 157 -12.31 9.26 6.57
N LYS A 158 -12.47 10.05 5.50
CA LYS A 158 -12.98 11.42 5.62
C LYS A 158 -14.33 11.47 6.33
N LYS A 159 -15.24 10.58 5.95
CA LYS A 159 -16.58 10.48 6.58
C LYS A 159 -16.48 10.06 8.04
N GLU A 160 -15.69 9.02 8.34
CA GLU A 160 -15.49 8.48 9.69
C GLU A 160 -14.95 9.56 10.65
N TYR A 161 -13.94 10.31 10.20
CA TYR A 161 -13.25 11.31 11.03
C TYR A 161 -13.71 12.75 10.78
N LYS A 162 -14.78 12.95 10.03
CA LYS A 162 -15.39 14.28 9.71
C LYS A 162 -14.35 15.27 9.16
N LYS A 163 -13.45 14.80 8.29
CA LYS A 163 -12.41 15.63 7.66
C LYS A 163 -12.96 16.35 6.43
N LYS A 164 -12.50 17.59 6.21
CA LYS A 164 -12.92 18.42 5.08
C LYS A 164 -12.01 18.22 3.88
N ASP A 165 -10.71 18.36 4.08
CA ASP A 165 -9.72 18.37 3.02
C ASP A 165 -8.69 17.25 3.22
N ILE A 166 -7.96 16.91 2.16
CA ILE A 166 -6.87 15.95 2.21
C ILE A 166 -5.58 16.53 1.66
N LYS A 167 -4.46 16.13 2.26
CA LYS A 167 -3.11 16.36 1.78
C LYS A 167 -2.53 15.02 1.35
N LEU A 168 -2.13 14.88 0.10
CA LEU A 168 -1.60 13.64 -0.46
C LEU A 168 -0.08 13.65 -0.46
N ILE A 169 0.54 12.56 -0.01
CA ILE A 169 2.00 12.37 -0.02
C ILE A 169 2.28 11.01 -0.64
N GLY A 170 2.71 10.96 -1.89
CA GLY A 170 2.93 9.72 -2.63
C GLY A 170 4.41 9.39 -2.86
N PHE A 171 4.82 8.16 -2.54
CA PHE A 171 6.14 7.66 -2.88
C PHE A 171 6.12 6.83 -4.16
N SER A 172 7.03 7.09 -5.11
CA SER A 172 7.20 6.31 -6.34
C SER A 172 5.86 6.14 -7.08
N GLY A 173 5.35 4.92 -7.29
CA GLY A 173 4.02 4.68 -7.85
C GLY A 173 2.87 5.29 -7.04
N GLY A 174 3.05 5.50 -5.73
CA GLY A 174 2.09 6.27 -4.92
C GLY A 174 2.01 7.74 -5.32
N GLY A 175 3.09 8.30 -5.90
CA GLY A 175 3.09 9.64 -6.50
C GLY A 175 2.17 9.71 -7.73
N ALA A 176 2.17 8.68 -8.57
CA ALA A 176 1.22 8.56 -9.68
C ALA A 176 -0.23 8.56 -9.17
N ILE A 177 -0.52 7.73 -8.15
CA ILE A 177 -1.85 7.70 -7.54
C ILE A 177 -2.24 9.05 -6.94
N ALA A 178 -1.31 9.77 -6.28
CA ALA A 178 -1.59 11.09 -5.71
C ALA A 178 -2.02 12.10 -6.80
N VAL A 179 -1.33 12.13 -7.93
CA VAL A 179 -1.69 12.98 -9.10
C VAL A 179 -3.06 12.59 -9.65
N LEU A 180 -3.29 11.29 -9.89
CA LEU A 180 -4.54 10.79 -10.44
C LEU A 180 -5.75 11.02 -9.50
N LEU A 181 -5.54 10.97 -8.19
CA LEU A 181 -6.55 11.35 -7.20
C LEU A 181 -6.82 12.85 -7.21
N ALA A 182 -5.78 13.68 -7.29
CA ALA A 182 -5.93 15.13 -7.34
C ALA A 182 -6.70 15.60 -8.59
N ALA A 183 -6.56 14.88 -9.71
CA ALA A 183 -7.32 15.16 -10.93
C ALA A 183 -8.82 14.80 -10.87
N ARG A 184 -9.26 14.07 -9.83
CA ARG A 184 -10.63 13.54 -9.72
C ARG A 184 -11.40 14.04 -8.50
N ARG A 185 -10.68 14.65 -7.56
CA ARG A 185 -11.22 15.06 -6.27
C ARG A 185 -11.10 16.57 -6.12
N ASP A 186 -12.12 17.17 -5.58
CA ASP A 186 -12.20 18.62 -5.28
C ASP A 186 -11.74 18.98 -3.86
N ASP A 187 -11.42 17.96 -3.05
CA ASP A 187 -11.02 18.09 -1.65
C ASP A 187 -9.51 17.95 -1.42
N VAL A 188 -8.70 17.94 -2.48
CA VAL A 188 -7.24 17.87 -2.37
C VAL A 188 -6.65 19.27 -2.18
N SER A 189 -6.18 19.54 -0.96
CA SER A 189 -5.57 20.83 -0.60
C SER A 189 -4.09 20.95 -0.98
N ALA A 190 -3.37 19.85 -1.10
CA ALA A 190 -1.97 19.83 -1.53
C ALA A 190 -1.52 18.43 -1.99
N VAL A 191 -0.54 18.40 -2.90
CA VAL A 191 0.10 17.18 -3.38
C VAL A 191 1.60 17.22 -3.14
N PHE A 192 2.13 16.17 -2.51
CA PHE A 192 3.56 15.93 -2.39
C PHE A 192 3.92 14.61 -3.05
N THR A 193 5.03 14.58 -3.75
CA THR A 193 5.59 13.31 -4.21
C THR A 193 7.05 13.16 -3.81
N VAL A 194 7.43 11.95 -3.50
CA VAL A 194 8.80 11.57 -3.15
C VAL A 194 9.25 10.53 -4.16
N ALA A 195 10.21 10.87 -5.01
CA ALA A 195 10.61 10.04 -6.14
C ALA A 195 9.39 9.56 -6.95
N GLY A 196 8.43 10.48 -7.23
CA GLY A 196 7.14 10.15 -7.81
C GLY A 196 7.22 9.65 -9.25
N ASN A 197 6.45 8.62 -9.59
CA ASN A 197 6.21 8.22 -10.96
C ASN A 197 5.22 9.20 -11.60
N LEU A 198 5.73 10.29 -12.15
CA LEU A 198 4.94 11.40 -12.72
C LEU A 198 4.86 11.36 -14.25
N ASN A 199 5.66 10.49 -14.89
CA ASN A 199 5.69 10.24 -16.33
C ASN A 199 6.07 8.79 -16.56
N SER A 200 5.06 7.91 -16.54
CA SER A 200 5.27 6.47 -16.66
C SER A 200 5.85 6.07 -18.02
N LYS A 201 5.43 6.75 -19.10
CA LYS A 201 5.96 6.51 -20.45
C LYS A 201 7.46 6.72 -20.50
N MET A 202 7.94 7.88 -20.03
CA MET A 202 9.37 8.19 -20.00
C MET A 202 10.17 7.20 -19.13
N ILE A 203 9.61 6.77 -17.99
CA ILE A 203 10.26 5.76 -17.13
C ILE A 203 10.39 4.43 -17.89
N MET A 204 9.33 3.97 -18.55
CA MET A 204 9.36 2.72 -19.31
C MET A 204 10.37 2.77 -20.46
N GLU A 205 10.43 3.89 -21.16
CA GLU A 205 11.43 4.16 -22.24
C GLU A 205 12.86 4.15 -21.68
N GLN A 206 13.14 4.90 -20.61
CA GLN A 206 14.46 4.97 -19.98
C GLN A 206 14.97 3.60 -19.52
N HIS A 207 14.08 2.71 -19.11
CA HIS A 207 14.43 1.37 -18.64
C HIS A 207 14.31 0.28 -19.70
N GLY A 208 13.87 0.58 -20.92
CA GLY A 208 13.67 -0.39 -21.99
C GLY A 208 12.70 -1.50 -21.60
N VAL A 209 11.57 -1.14 -20.98
CA VAL A 209 10.51 -2.08 -20.58
C VAL A 209 9.18 -1.71 -21.24
N SER A 210 8.27 -2.68 -21.29
CA SER A 210 6.97 -2.53 -21.95
C SER A 210 6.12 -1.43 -21.32
N PRO A 211 5.33 -0.69 -22.12
CA PRO A 211 4.37 0.29 -21.62
C PRO A 211 3.36 -0.31 -20.64
N LEU A 212 2.81 0.52 -19.77
CA LEU A 212 1.76 0.15 -18.82
C LEU A 212 0.39 0.16 -19.50
N VAL A 213 0.11 -0.85 -20.31
CA VAL A 213 -1.19 -0.99 -20.96
C VAL A 213 -2.28 -1.20 -19.88
N GLY A 214 -3.32 -0.35 -19.88
CA GLY A 214 -4.40 -0.41 -18.89
C GLY A 214 -4.16 0.45 -17.64
N SER A 215 -3.04 1.18 -17.56
CA SER A 215 -2.81 2.23 -16.58
C SER A 215 -3.04 3.62 -17.16
N LEU A 216 -3.52 4.52 -16.34
CA LEU A 216 -3.56 5.94 -16.63
C LEU A 216 -2.15 6.54 -16.58
N GLU A 217 -1.91 7.58 -17.35
CA GLU A 217 -0.64 8.29 -17.37
C GLU A 217 -0.72 9.56 -16.51
N PRO A 218 0.01 9.66 -15.39
CA PRO A 218 -0.08 10.83 -14.52
C PRO A 218 0.26 12.16 -15.23
N LEU A 219 1.18 12.11 -16.18
CA LEU A 219 1.60 13.30 -16.95
C LEU A 219 0.44 13.96 -17.70
N ASP A 220 -0.52 13.16 -18.18
CA ASP A 220 -1.66 13.67 -18.96
C ASP A 220 -2.57 14.59 -18.11
N PHE A 221 -2.52 14.49 -16.77
CA PHE A 221 -3.30 15.30 -15.84
C PHE A 221 -2.52 16.47 -15.20
N ALA A 222 -1.25 16.66 -15.55
CA ALA A 222 -0.40 17.68 -14.94
C ALA A 222 -0.98 19.09 -15.10
N PHE A 223 -1.57 19.39 -16.26
CA PHE A 223 -2.17 20.69 -16.53
C PHE A 223 -3.49 20.88 -15.78
N ASP A 224 -4.29 19.85 -15.62
CA ASP A 224 -5.59 19.91 -14.94
C ASP A 224 -5.45 20.26 -13.46
N ILE A 225 -4.41 19.73 -12.81
CA ILE A 225 -4.15 19.96 -11.38
C ILE A 225 -3.16 21.09 -11.11
N ARG A 226 -2.77 21.89 -12.13
CA ARG A 226 -1.75 22.93 -12.02
C ARG A 226 -2.02 24.02 -10.98
N ASN A 227 -3.28 24.20 -10.59
CA ASN A 227 -3.71 25.18 -9.60
C ASN A 227 -3.76 24.61 -8.16
N ILE A 228 -3.50 23.33 -7.97
CA ILE A 228 -3.35 22.72 -6.66
C ILE A 228 -1.90 22.93 -6.21
N PRO A 229 -1.64 23.41 -4.98
CA PRO A 229 -0.28 23.52 -4.45
C PRO A 229 0.45 22.17 -4.42
N GLN A 230 1.64 22.08 -5.06
CA GLN A 230 2.37 20.82 -5.23
C GLN A 230 3.87 20.98 -4.97
N ILE A 231 4.46 19.94 -4.35
CA ILE A 231 5.91 19.79 -4.27
C ILE A 231 6.30 18.37 -4.67
N HIS A 232 7.18 18.27 -5.65
CA HIS A 232 7.72 17.02 -6.15
C HIS A 232 9.21 16.90 -5.78
N PHE A 233 9.52 16.12 -4.76
CA PHE A 233 10.89 15.83 -4.36
C PHE A 233 11.48 14.76 -5.27
N TYR A 234 12.65 15.00 -5.85
CA TYR A 234 13.39 14.02 -6.62
C TYR A 234 14.79 13.81 -6.07
N GLY A 235 15.29 12.58 -6.14
CA GLY A 235 16.62 12.24 -5.66
C GLY A 235 17.67 12.48 -6.73
N GLU A 236 18.74 13.23 -6.42
CA GLU A 236 19.84 13.49 -7.38
C GLU A 236 20.54 12.21 -7.83
N LYS A 237 20.54 11.16 -7.00
CA LYS A 237 21.15 9.86 -7.29
C LYS A 237 20.11 8.76 -7.60
N ASP A 238 18.87 9.16 -7.89
CA ASP A 238 17.84 8.19 -8.25
C ASP A 238 18.04 7.72 -9.71
N LYS A 239 18.28 6.41 -9.85
CA LYS A 239 18.47 5.75 -11.16
C LYS A 239 17.19 5.05 -11.65
N ILE A 240 16.13 5.04 -10.83
CA ILE A 240 14.84 4.42 -11.15
C ILE A 240 13.87 5.50 -11.63
N ILE A 241 13.73 6.56 -10.86
CA ILE A 241 12.97 7.76 -11.23
C ILE A 241 13.97 8.89 -11.42
N SER A 242 14.39 9.12 -12.65
CA SER A 242 15.37 10.15 -12.97
C SER A 242 14.84 11.55 -12.66
N PRO A 243 15.71 12.55 -12.42
CA PRO A 243 15.28 13.94 -12.23
C PRO A 243 14.43 14.50 -13.38
N ASP A 244 14.59 13.96 -14.59
CA ASP A 244 13.85 14.42 -15.76
C ASP A 244 12.35 14.10 -15.70
N ILE A 245 11.96 13.13 -14.89
CA ILE A 245 10.56 12.81 -14.64
C ILE A 245 9.85 13.99 -13.97
N ALA A 246 10.41 14.54 -12.89
CA ALA A 246 9.85 15.71 -12.21
C ALA A 246 9.88 16.95 -13.10
N LYS A 247 10.96 17.16 -13.89
CA LYS A 247 11.06 18.27 -14.86
C LYS A 247 10.01 18.17 -15.97
N SER A 248 9.75 16.95 -16.49
CA SER A 248 8.72 16.73 -17.51
C SER A 248 7.32 17.08 -17.00
N PHE A 249 7.03 16.73 -15.73
CA PHE A 249 5.77 17.06 -15.09
C PHE A 249 5.59 18.57 -14.88
N LEU A 250 6.62 19.28 -14.39
CA LEU A 250 6.61 20.73 -14.28
C LEU A 250 6.37 21.40 -15.64
N LYS A 251 7.00 20.92 -16.70
CA LYS A 251 6.76 21.41 -18.06
C LYS A 251 5.32 21.16 -18.51
N ALA A 252 4.78 19.97 -18.27
CA ALA A 252 3.41 19.60 -18.63
C ALA A 252 2.35 20.40 -17.84
N SER A 253 2.67 20.85 -16.61
CA SER A 253 1.82 21.76 -15.84
C SER A 253 1.81 23.21 -16.37
N GLY A 254 2.54 23.51 -17.44
CA GLY A 254 2.69 24.85 -17.97
C GLY A 254 3.59 25.74 -17.11
N PHE A 255 4.51 25.16 -16.34
CA PHE A 255 5.37 25.86 -15.38
C PHE A 255 4.57 26.68 -14.35
N SER A 256 3.47 26.11 -13.87
CA SER A 256 2.61 26.76 -12.88
C SER A 256 3.38 27.11 -11.61
N ASP A 257 3.11 28.29 -11.06
CA ASP A 257 3.68 28.75 -9.78
C ASP A 257 3.24 27.91 -8.58
N CYS A 258 2.18 27.12 -8.74
CA CYS A 258 1.74 26.16 -7.73
C CYS A 258 2.53 24.84 -7.75
N VAL A 259 3.38 24.59 -8.77
CA VAL A 259 4.09 23.32 -8.97
C VAL A 259 5.59 23.52 -8.77
N GLN A 260 6.11 22.99 -7.67
CA GLN A 260 7.52 23.08 -7.33
C GLN A 260 8.19 21.71 -7.46
N ILE A 261 9.42 21.69 -7.99
CA ILE A 261 10.29 20.51 -7.99
C ILE A 261 11.52 20.78 -7.13
N ILE A 262 11.85 19.89 -6.20
CA ILE A 262 12.95 20.10 -5.23
C ILE A 262 13.93 18.93 -5.29
N PRO A 263 15.23 19.17 -5.62
CA PRO A 263 16.25 18.17 -5.55
C PRO A 263 16.59 17.80 -4.10
N VAL A 264 16.75 16.50 -3.84
CA VAL A 264 17.21 16.02 -2.54
C VAL A 264 18.60 15.40 -2.69
N LYS A 265 19.59 16.11 -2.15
CA LYS A 265 21.00 15.77 -2.27
C LYS A 265 21.30 14.36 -1.78
N ASN A 266 22.02 13.60 -2.60
CA ASN A 266 22.41 12.22 -2.31
C ASN A 266 21.24 11.22 -2.09
N ALA A 267 19.98 11.60 -2.26
CA ALA A 267 18.88 10.66 -2.23
C ALA A 267 18.87 9.77 -3.48
N SER A 268 18.63 8.49 -3.29
CA SER A 268 18.35 7.52 -4.36
C SER A 268 16.94 6.98 -4.17
N HIS A 269 16.43 6.12 -5.07
CA HIS A 269 15.04 5.72 -5.06
C HIS A 269 14.52 5.29 -3.66
N ASN A 270 15.26 4.44 -2.96
CA ASN A 270 14.83 3.84 -1.68
C ASN A 270 15.66 4.30 -0.47
N LYS A 271 16.57 5.27 -0.63
CA LYS A 271 17.50 5.62 0.45
C LYS A 271 17.52 7.12 0.71
N ARG A 272 17.76 7.47 1.96
CA ARG A 272 17.92 8.83 2.49
C ARG A 272 16.65 9.68 2.62
N TRP A 273 15.50 9.21 2.17
CA TRP A 273 14.24 9.94 2.30
C TRP A 273 13.87 10.14 3.78
N GLN A 274 13.94 9.08 4.58
CA GLN A 274 13.61 9.14 6.01
C GLN A 274 14.51 10.10 6.81
N ASN A 275 15.82 10.10 6.48
CA ASN A 275 16.78 10.96 7.20
C ASN A 275 16.48 12.44 6.97
N ASN A 276 16.01 12.79 5.79
CA ASN A 276 15.71 14.16 5.41
C ASN A 276 14.24 14.54 5.66
N TRP A 277 13.37 13.57 5.98
CA TRP A 277 11.92 13.79 5.98
C TRP A 277 11.43 14.83 6.99
N GLN A 278 12.05 14.95 8.15
CA GLN A 278 11.70 15.99 9.12
C GLN A 278 11.87 17.40 8.52
N GLN A 279 12.89 17.61 7.70
CA GLN A 279 13.13 18.87 7.02
C GLN A 279 12.25 19.03 5.77
N LEU A 280 12.01 17.95 5.03
CA LEU A 280 11.20 18.01 3.80
C LEU A 280 9.70 18.11 4.11
N SER A 281 9.22 17.51 5.19
CA SER A 281 7.79 17.48 5.54
C SER A 281 7.25 18.81 6.08
N VAL A 282 8.13 19.79 6.37
CA VAL A 282 7.72 21.13 6.80
C VAL A 282 7.60 22.12 5.64
N PHE A 283 8.00 21.73 4.44
CA PHE A 283 7.71 22.56 3.28
C PHE A 283 6.21 22.69 3.10
N GLU A 284 5.77 23.90 2.84
CA GLU A 284 4.38 24.18 2.49
C GLU A 284 4.34 24.60 1.02
N PRO A 285 3.64 23.83 0.15
CA PRO A 285 3.48 24.21 -1.22
C PRO A 285 2.60 25.47 -1.29
N LYS A 286 3.01 26.43 -2.09
CA LYS A 286 2.30 27.70 -2.27
C LYS A 286 2.16 27.96 -3.76
N CYS A 287 1.05 28.58 -4.12
CA CYS A 287 0.91 29.27 -5.40
C CYS A 287 1.39 30.72 -5.23
N TYR A 288 2.26 31.19 -6.11
CA TYR A 288 2.83 32.52 -6.06
C TYR A 288 2.17 33.43 -7.09
#